data_1fa25d400c10c72d49d3af08c2a5c84f
#
_entry.id   1fa25d400c10c72d49d3af08c2a5c84f
#
_cell.length_a   1.000
_cell.length_b   1.000
_cell.length_c   1.000
_cell.angle_alpha   90.00
_cell.angle_beta   90.00
_cell.angle_gamma   90.00
#
_symmetry.space_group_name_H-M   'P 1'
#
loop_
_entity.id
_entity.type
_entity.pdbx_description
1 polymer ?
#
loop_
_entity_poly.entity_id
_entity_poly.type
_entity_poly.pdbx_seq_one_letter_code
_entity_poly.pdbx_strand_id
1 'polypeptide(L)'
;MVWLLNLKRSQMREGESTIDDGQFGIHNGVENLDTGWLTCQTEIRLRLHFSSRPPVLISKKKFKKSRFRVKVTLEGPEDDEDCLSPIIHHKMAKNLEISLVSDNEFKCRHSQPECGYGLQPDRWTEYHIQTMEPDNLELLFDFFEEDLSEPVVQGDALPGHVGTACLLSSTIAESRRSAGILSLPIMSRNSRKAIGKVRVDYIIIKPLAGYTCNMKCSFSKYWNPRTPLDVGHRGAGNSTTTAKLAKVQENTIASLRSAASHGAAYVEFDVHLSKDFVPIVYHDLTCCMTMKKKFGDEPTELFEIPVKELTFEQLQLLKLSHVTALKSQQFLNASLSMEENYISENQPFPSLQMVLEALPENVGFNIEIKWICQQRDGIWDGNLSAFFDMNMFLDIILKTVLEKSGSRRIIFSSFDPDVCTMIRHKQNKYPVLFLTQGKTGAYPQLMDLRSRTISIAMSFAQFENLLGINAHSEELLRNPSYVDEARSKGLVIFCWGDDTNDPENRRKLREFGVHGLIYDRIYDSMPEQPNIFQVEQLERLKKELPELRSCTCPTISHFSHAQHVCVCRPPKAAK
;
A
#
# COMPACT_ATOMS: atom_id res chain seq x y z
N MET A 1 -22.10 -30.14 -15.71
CA MET A 1 -20.87 -30.12 -14.92
C MET A 1 -20.39 -28.69 -14.68
N VAL A 2 -20.14 -27.86 -15.69
CA VAL A 2 -19.76 -26.45 -15.53
C VAL A 2 -20.79 -25.63 -14.73
N TRP A 3 -22.09 -25.84 -14.95
CA TRP A 3 -23.16 -25.18 -14.19
C TRP A 3 -23.19 -25.61 -12.71
N LEU A 4 -23.00 -26.89 -12.39
CA LEU A 4 -22.86 -27.39 -11.03
C LEU A 4 -21.59 -26.88 -10.35
N LEU A 5 -20.49 -26.72 -11.08
CA LEU A 5 -19.24 -26.13 -10.59
C LEU A 5 -19.41 -24.63 -10.29
N ASN A 6 -20.18 -23.90 -11.12
CA ASN A 6 -20.48 -22.50 -10.87
C ASN A 6 -21.47 -22.30 -9.70
N LEU A 7 -22.46 -23.19 -9.55
CA LEU A 7 -23.38 -23.16 -8.41
C LEU A 7 -22.64 -23.47 -7.09
N LYS A 8 -21.75 -24.47 -7.08
CA LYS A 8 -20.91 -24.77 -5.91
C LYS A 8 -19.83 -23.71 -5.67
N ARG A 9 -19.32 -23.04 -6.72
CA ARG A 9 -18.45 -21.86 -6.55
C ARG A 9 -19.14 -20.75 -5.77
N SER A 10 -20.43 -20.45 -6.05
CA SER A 10 -21.18 -19.46 -5.28
C SER A 10 -21.41 -19.89 -3.84
N GLN A 11 -21.70 -21.18 -3.61
CA GLN A 11 -21.88 -21.75 -2.27
C GLN A 11 -20.57 -21.85 -1.48
N MET A 12 -19.43 -22.15 -2.15
CA MET A 12 -18.10 -22.15 -1.52
C MET A 12 -17.63 -20.74 -1.17
N ARG A 13 -18.03 -19.71 -1.94
CA ARG A 13 -17.80 -18.31 -1.57
C ARG A 13 -18.49 -17.94 -0.25
N GLU A 14 -19.70 -18.45 0.00
CA GLU A 14 -20.39 -18.22 1.27
C GLU A 14 -19.72 -18.95 2.45
N GLY A 15 -19.12 -20.12 2.22
CA GLY A 15 -18.42 -20.90 3.25
C GLY A 15 -16.99 -20.43 3.56
N GLU A 16 -16.31 -19.76 2.61
CA GLU A 16 -15.00 -19.14 2.84
C GLU A 16 -15.12 -17.78 3.54
N SER A 17 -16.31 -17.23 3.64
CA SER A 17 -16.60 -15.89 4.12
C SER A 17 -16.74 -15.77 5.63
N THR A 18 -16.70 -16.85 6.38
CA THR A 18 -16.76 -16.84 7.85
C THR A 18 -15.41 -16.57 8.48
N ILE A 19 -14.66 -15.62 7.92
CA ILE A 19 -13.52 -15.07 8.61
C ILE A 19 -14.06 -13.95 9.46
N ASP A 20 -13.86 -14.17 10.72
CA ASP A 20 -14.08 -13.32 11.86
C ASP A 20 -14.26 -11.81 11.51
N ASP A 21 -15.48 -11.47 11.14
CA ASP A 21 -15.92 -10.08 10.97
C ASP A 21 -15.88 -9.31 12.30
N GLY A 22 -15.64 -10.01 13.41
CA GLY A 22 -15.61 -9.45 14.75
C GLY A 22 -14.47 -8.44 15.00
N GLN A 23 -13.42 -8.44 14.14
CA GLN A 23 -12.32 -7.50 14.30
C GLN A 23 -12.61 -6.08 13.75
N PHE A 24 -13.64 -5.92 12.93
CA PHE A 24 -13.98 -4.62 12.37
C PHE A 24 -15.11 -3.90 13.08
N GLY A 25 -15.64 -4.49 14.15
CA GLY A 25 -16.85 -4.00 14.78
C GLY A 25 -18.04 -4.08 13.81
N ILE A 26 -19.21 -4.35 14.33
CA ILE A 26 -20.45 -4.27 13.55
C ILE A 26 -20.73 -2.78 13.33
N HIS A 27 -20.45 -2.27 12.14
CA HIS A 27 -20.93 -0.96 11.73
C HIS A 27 -22.45 -1.07 11.52
N ASN A 28 -23.21 -0.77 12.56
CA ASN A 28 -24.66 -0.73 12.50
C ASN A 28 -25.22 0.64 12.05
N GLY A 29 -24.39 1.45 11.37
CA GLY A 29 -24.76 2.78 10.87
C GLY A 29 -24.82 3.87 11.92
N VAL A 30 -24.47 3.57 13.17
CA VAL A 30 -24.49 4.52 14.28
C VAL A 30 -23.15 4.46 14.99
N GLU A 31 -22.35 5.52 14.83
CA GLU A 31 -21.42 6.04 15.85
C GLU A 31 -20.21 5.18 16.25
N ASN A 32 -19.57 4.42 15.39
CA ASN A 32 -18.29 3.86 15.75
C ASN A 32 -17.16 4.73 15.21
N LEU A 33 -16.61 5.56 16.10
CA LEU A 33 -15.35 6.28 15.93
C LEU A 33 -14.15 5.39 16.21
N ASP A 34 -14.34 4.07 16.26
CA ASP A 34 -13.26 3.13 16.45
C ASP A 34 -12.29 3.18 15.26
N THR A 35 -11.00 3.05 15.58
CA THR A 35 -9.94 2.89 14.59
C THR A 35 -10.23 1.70 13.72
N GLY A 36 -10.77 1.92 12.57
CA GLY A 36 -11.18 0.85 11.69
C GLY A 36 -11.34 1.35 10.28
N TRP A 37 -12.11 0.63 9.54
CA TRP A 37 -12.45 0.96 8.20
C TRP A 37 -13.51 2.08 8.16
N LEU A 38 -13.24 3.12 7.33
CA LEU A 38 -14.07 4.31 7.23
C LEU A 38 -15.30 4.04 6.35
N THR A 39 -16.48 4.33 6.86
CA THR A 39 -17.73 4.28 6.10
C THR A 39 -18.31 5.68 5.83
N CYS A 40 -18.36 6.51 6.85
CA CYS A 40 -18.86 7.89 6.77
C CYS A 40 -17.99 8.89 7.54
N GLN A 41 -17.15 8.40 8.46
CA GLN A 41 -16.20 9.24 9.20
C GLN A 41 -14.97 9.57 8.33
N THR A 42 -14.32 10.67 8.68
CA THR A 42 -13.03 11.09 8.12
C THR A 42 -11.95 10.89 9.16
N GLU A 43 -10.79 10.39 8.77
CA GLU A 43 -9.61 10.38 9.62
C GLU A 43 -8.67 11.51 9.21
N ILE A 44 -8.23 12.29 10.19
CA ILE A 44 -7.25 13.35 10.02
C ILE A 44 -6.00 12.97 10.81
N ARG A 45 -4.86 12.97 10.16
CA ARG A 45 -3.57 12.74 10.78
C ARG A 45 -2.74 14.00 10.71
N LEU A 46 -2.18 14.38 11.85
CA LEU A 46 -1.33 15.55 11.99
C LEU A 46 0.03 15.11 12.50
N ARG A 47 1.09 15.49 11.81
CA ARG A 47 2.44 15.06 12.13
C ARG A 47 3.34 16.24 12.44
N LEU A 48 4.00 16.14 13.59
CA LEU A 48 5.06 17.07 14.00
C LEU A 48 6.41 16.35 13.91
N HIS A 49 7.25 16.81 13.02
CA HIS A 49 8.58 16.21 12.84
C HIS A 49 9.63 17.23 12.40
N PHE A 50 10.86 16.91 12.69
CA PHE A 50 12.01 17.61 12.13
C PHE A 50 12.26 17.09 10.71
N SER A 51 12.35 18.04 9.79
CA SER A 51 12.86 17.77 8.44
C SER A 51 14.16 18.59 8.27
N SER A 52 14.28 19.33 7.18
CA SER A 52 15.35 20.34 7.04
C SER A 52 15.28 21.48 8.07
N ARG A 53 14.14 21.65 8.77
CA ARG A 53 13.90 22.67 9.79
C ARG A 53 13.08 22.11 10.95
N PRO A 54 13.25 22.65 12.18
CA PRO A 54 12.41 22.29 13.31
C PRO A 54 10.93 22.59 13.01
N PRO A 55 9.99 21.78 13.54
CA PRO A 55 8.56 22.02 13.35
C PRO A 55 8.09 23.28 14.07
N VAL A 56 8.75 23.69 15.15
CA VAL A 56 8.43 24.91 15.93
C VAL A 56 9.53 25.94 15.78
N LEU A 57 9.15 27.13 15.35
CA LEU A 57 10.04 28.28 15.19
C LEU A 57 9.51 29.45 16.01
N ILE A 58 10.19 29.80 17.13
CA ILE A 58 9.82 30.94 17.97
C ILE A 58 10.80 32.07 17.75
N SER A 59 10.28 33.27 17.48
CA SER A 59 11.07 34.45 17.15
C SER A 59 11.64 35.19 18.37
N LYS A 60 11.06 34.97 19.57
CA LYS A 60 11.56 35.61 20.80
C LYS A 60 12.93 35.08 21.19
N LYS A 61 13.90 35.98 21.41
CA LYS A 61 15.29 35.64 21.73
C LYS A 61 15.45 34.72 22.95
N LYS A 62 14.61 34.89 23.96
CA LYS A 62 14.66 34.07 25.19
C LYS A 62 14.45 32.60 24.94
N PHE A 63 13.66 32.21 23.91
CA PHE A 63 13.33 30.84 23.57
C PHE A 63 14.21 30.22 22.47
N LYS A 64 15.24 30.92 22.01
CA LYS A 64 16.07 30.50 20.86
C LYS A 64 16.79 29.15 21.07
N LYS A 65 17.06 28.80 22.34
CA LYS A 65 17.71 27.52 22.73
C LYS A 65 16.79 26.57 23.45
N SER A 66 15.52 26.94 23.65
CA SER A 66 14.56 26.13 24.39
C SER A 66 14.10 24.94 23.57
N ARG A 67 13.86 23.82 24.25
CA ARG A 67 13.11 22.68 23.73
C ARG A 67 11.65 22.86 24.07
N PHE A 68 10.78 22.29 23.25
CA PHE A 68 9.35 22.44 23.44
C PHE A 68 8.67 21.07 23.53
N ARG A 69 7.64 21.03 24.36
CA ARG A 69 6.63 19.99 24.40
C ARG A 69 5.38 20.55 23.73
N VAL A 70 4.60 19.67 23.10
CA VAL A 70 3.35 20.04 22.44
C VAL A 70 2.25 19.13 22.92
N LYS A 71 1.17 19.75 23.40
CA LYS A 71 -0.10 19.09 23.70
C LYS A 71 -1.10 19.48 22.62
N VAL A 72 -1.83 18.51 22.08
CA VAL A 72 -2.90 18.76 21.11
C VAL A 72 -4.23 18.45 21.79
N THR A 73 -5.14 19.41 21.75
CA THR A 73 -6.48 19.28 22.33
C THR A 73 -7.53 19.47 21.23
N LEU A 74 -8.55 18.63 21.27
CA LEU A 74 -9.74 18.78 20.44
C LEU A 74 -10.68 19.74 21.16
N GLU A 75 -11.00 20.87 20.51
CA GLU A 75 -12.05 21.76 20.99
C GLU A 75 -13.39 21.33 20.40
N GLY A 76 -14.39 21.25 21.26
CA GLY A 76 -15.79 21.10 20.87
C GLY A 76 -16.45 22.43 20.68
N PRO A 77 -17.60 22.54 20.00
CA PRO A 77 -18.44 23.71 20.12
C PRO A 77 -18.69 23.94 21.61
N GLU A 78 -18.55 25.21 22.03
CA GLU A 78 -18.95 25.60 23.39
C GLU A 78 -20.37 25.09 23.61
N ASP A 79 -20.60 24.45 24.75
CA ASP A 79 -21.95 24.09 25.20
C ASP A 79 -22.75 25.38 25.35
N ASP A 80 -23.36 25.84 24.25
CA ASP A 80 -24.42 26.82 24.34
C ASP A 80 -25.54 26.15 25.15
N GLU A 81 -25.67 26.53 26.40
CA GLU A 81 -26.69 26.04 27.36
C GLU A 81 -28.12 26.12 26.81
N ASP A 82 -28.33 26.80 25.68
CA ASP A 82 -29.61 26.96 24.99
C ASP A 82 -29.93 25.90 23.93
N CYS A 83 -29.01 24.97 23.61
CA CYS A 83 -29.27 23.90 22.65
C CYS A 83 -29.93 22.67 23.29
N LEU A 84 -31.28 22.68 23.28
CA LEU A 84 -32.17 21.61 23.78
C LEU A 84 -32.11 20.27 23.04
N SER A 85 -31.01 19.89 22.39
CA SER A 85 -30.95 18.63 21.68
C SER A 85 -29.82 17.72 22.18
N PRO A 86 -30.15 16.69 22.98
CA PRO A 86 -29.15 15.69 23.43
C PRO A 86 -28.54 14.85 22.31
N ILE A 87 -29.01 15.00 21.08
CA ILE A 87 -28.59 14.18 19.94
C ILE A 87 -27.28 14.71 19.30
N ILE A 88 -26.88 15.96 19.55
CA ILE A 88 -25.75 16.61 18.88
C ILE A 88 -24.40 16.24 19.51
N HIS A 89 -24.37 15.93 20.82
CA HIS A 89 -23.13 15.62 21.55
C HIS A 89 -22.42 14.32 21.12
N HIS A 90 -23.05 13.47 20.31
CA HIS A 90 -22.50 12.18 19.93
C HIS A 90 -21.67 12.17 18.63
N LYS A 91 -21.65 13.28 17.87
CA LYS A 91 -21.03 13.33 16.53
C LYS A 91 -19.59 13.86 16.48
N MET A 92 -19.08 14.31 17.61
CA MET A 92 -17.74 14.91 17.64
C MET A 92 -16.62 13.89 17.75
N ALA A 93 -15.45 14.28 17.28
CA ALA A 93 -14.24 13.51 17.40
C ALA A 93 -13.95 13.15 18.87
N LYS A 94 -14.17 11.89 19.25
CA LYS A 94 -13.95 11.43 20.62
C LYS A 94 -12.59 10.79 20.85
N ASN A 95 -11.90 10.38 19.76
CA ASN A 95 -10.66 9.62 19.85
C ASN A 95 -9.50 10.42 19.28
N LEU A 96 -8.54 10.70 20.15
CA LEU A 96 -7.22 11.18 19.78
C LEU A 96 -6.22 10.08 20.12
N GLU A 97 -5.74 9.39 19.10
CA GLU A 97 -4.63 8.45 19.24
C GLU A 97 -3.32 9.13 18.84
N ILE A 98 -2.23 8.71 19.46
CA ILE A 98 -0.93 9.33 19.23
C ILE A 98 0.08 8.24 18.99
N SER A 99 0.79 8.34 17.87
CA SER A 99 1.96 7.51 17.61
C SER A 99 3.25 8.31 17.74
N LEU A 100 4.22 7.68 18.39
CA LEU A 100 5.57 8.19 18.56
C LEU A 100 6.49 7.27 17.76
N VAL A 101 7.12 7.80 16.72
CA VAL A 101 7.99 7.04 15.82
C VAL A 101 9.40 7.59 15.89
N SER A 102 10.38 6.73 16.10
CA SER A 102 11.81 7.05 16.06
C SER A 102 12.57 5.97 15.27
N ASP A 103 13.87 6.15 15.07
CA ASP A 103 14.72 5.16 14.38
C ASP A 103 14.73 3.77 15.05
N ASN A 104 14.33 3.69 16.33
CA ASN A 104 14.41 2.45 17.12
C ASN A 104 13.07 2.01 17.72
N GLU A 105 12.02 2.81 17.59
CA GLU A 105 10.79 2.55 18.33
C GLU A 105 9.55 3.12 17.63
N PHE A 106 8.47 2.35 17.70
CA PHE A 106 7.12 2.78 17.34
C PHE A 106 6.21 2.52 18.54
N LYS A 107 5.61 3.57 19.10
CA LYS A 107 4.71 3.48 20.26
C LYS A 107 3.39 4.15 19.99
N CYS A 108 2.30 3.47 20.30
CA CYS A 108 0.96 4.05 20.35
C CYS A 108 0.61 4.51 21.76
N ARG A 109 -0.15 5.60 21.88
CA ARG A 109 -0.68 6.16 23.11
C ARG A 109 -2.09 6.68 22.89
N HIS A 110 -2.98 6.40 23.84
CA HIS A 110 -4.35 6.89 23.84
C HIS A 110 -4.54 8.15 24.71
N SER A 111 -3.47 8.59 25.37
CA SER A 111 -3.49 9.78 26.23
C SER A 111 -2.18 10.53 26.15
N GLN A 112 -2.23 11.81 26.44
CA GLN A 112 -1.07 12.67 26.50
C GLN A 112 -0.70 12.98 27.96
N PRO A 113 0.61 13.18 28.24
CA PRO A 113 1.01 13.87 29.46
C PRO A 113 0.40 15.27 29.56
N GLU A 114 0.31 15.81 30.75
CA GLU A 114 -0.27 17.13 31.00
C GLU A 114 0.29 18.24 30.09
N CYS A 115 1.59 18.27 29.86
CA CYS A 115 2.27 19.18 28.95
C CYS A 115 2.57 18.57 27.55
N GLY A 116 1.91 17.50 27.16
CA GLY A 116 2.12 16.84 25.88
C GLY A 116 3.48 16.16 25.72
N TYR A 117 3.89 15.91 24.48
CA TYR A 117 5.14 15.22 24.15
C TYR A 117 6.24 16.21 23.72
N GLY A 118 7.48 15.97 24.16
CA GLY A 118 8.66 16.74 23.75
C GLY A 118 9.00 16.51 22.28
N LEU A 119 9.31 17.60 21.58
CA LEU A 119 9.78 17.53 20.20
C LEU A 119 11.27 17.16 20.15
N GLN A 120 11.61 16.09 19.44
CA GLN A 120 12.99 15.58 19.30
C GLN A 120 13.34 15.43 17.83
N PRO A 121 14.60 15.72 17.43
CA PRO A 121 15.00 15.64 16.02
C PRO A 121 14.84 14.28 15.37
N ASP A 122 14.97 13.21 16.13
CA ASP A 122 14.94 11.82 15.72
C ASP A 122 13.59 11.14 15.98
N ARG A 123 12.56 11.92 16.33
CA ARG A 123 11.23 11.40 16.63
C ARG A 123 10.14 12.20 15.95
N TRP A 124 9.20 11.47 15.35
CA TRP A 124 7.92 11.98 14.87
C TRP A 124 6.85 11.80 15.93
N THR A 125 6.00 12.79 16.07
CA THR A 125 4.76 12.70 16.85
C THR A 125 3.61 12.87 15.89
N GLU A 126 2.77 11.86 15.77
CA GLU A 126 1.61 11.86 14.89
C GLU A 126 0.35 11.73 15.73
N TYR A 127 -0.64 12.55 15.42
CA TYR A 127 -1.95 12.61 16.05
C TYR A 127 -2.98 12.09 15.07
N HIS A 128 -3.77 11.09 15.48
CA HIS A 128 -4.78 10.41 14.68
C HIS A 128 -6.15 10.80 15.23
N ILE A 129 -6.98 11.40 14.40
CA ILE A 129 -8.28 11.97 14.79
C ILE A 129 -9.33 11.43 13.83
N GLN A 130 -10.35 10.75 14.37
CA GLN A 130 -11.52 10.36 13.60
C GLN A 130 -12.70 11.26 13.94
N THR A 131 -13.39 11.75 12.92
CA THR A 131 -14.53 12.65 13.08
C THR A 131 -15.60 12.38 12.03
N MET A 132 -16.87 12.54 12.45
CA MET A 132 -18.02 12.55 11.54
C MET A 132 -18.22 13.93 10.90
N GLU A 133 -17.69 14.98 11.52
CA GLU A 133 -17.86 16.38 11.11
C GLU A 133 -16.49 17.05 10.93
N PRO A 134 -15.78 16.72 9.84
CA PRO A 134 -14.44 17.29 9.60
C PRO A 134 -14.47 18.81 9.45
N ASP A 135 -15.60 19.37 9.04
CA ASP A 135 -15.78 20.81 8.83
C ASP A 135 -15.95 21.62 10.13
N ASN A 136 -16.22 20.93 11.23
CA ASN A 136 -16.41 21.54 12.57
C ASN A 136 -15.25 21.24 13.53
N LEU A 137 -14.16 20.67 13.02
CA LEU A 137 -13.02 20.28 13.83
C LEU A 137 -12.13 21.48 14.16
N GLU A 138 -11.91 21.74 15.45
CA GLU A 138 -10.94 22.71 15.94
C GLU A 138 -9.90 22.03 16.82
N LEU A 139 -8.64 22.40 16.62
CA LEU A 139 -7.51 21.81 17.32
C LEU A 139 -6.62 22.89 17.91
N LEU A 140 -6.33 22.75 19.18
CA LEU A 140 -5.37 23.59 19.86
C LEU A 140 -4.04 22.86 20.04
N PHE A 141 -2.95 23.55 19.73
CA PHE A 141 -1.57 23.12 19.96
C PHE A 141 -0.99 24.01 21.04
N ASP A 142 -0.91 23.49 22.26
CA ASP A 142 -0.29 24.19 23.38
C ASP A 142 1.20 23.88 23.47
N PHE A 143 2.01 24.92 23.56
CA PHE A 143 3.47 24.84 23.59
C PHE A 143 3.99 25.12 24.98
N PHE A 144 4.75 24.17 25.51
CA PHE A 144 5.40 24.28 26.82
C PHE A 144 6.91 24.29 26.64
N GLU A 145 7.60 25.16 27.39
CA GLU A 145 9.06 25.12 27.46
C GLU A 145 9.49 23.92 28.29
N GLU A 146 10.38 23.09 27.75
CA GLU A 146 10.92 21.93 28.46
C GLU A 146 12.03 22.39 29.39
N ASP A 147 11.71 22.54 30.68
CA ASP A 147 12.71 22.75 31.72
C ASP A 147 13.26 21.38 32.16
N LEU A 148 14.55 21.19 31.94
CA LEU A 148 15.26 19.93 32.27
C LEU A 148 15.59 19.84 33.77
N SER A 149 15.30 20.89 34.56
CA SER A 149 15.78 21.03 35.93
C SER A 149 14.71 20.84 37.02
N GLU A 150 13.40 20.87 36.69
CA GLU A 150 12.35 20.77 37.71
C GLU A 150 11.32 19.66 37.45
N PRO A 151 10.90 18.94 38.50
CA PRO A 151 9.73 18.05 38.42
C PRO A 151 8.44 18.87 38.26
N VAL A 152 7.51 18.37 37.45
CA VAL A 152 6.21 18.98 37.20
C VAL A 152 5.44 19.13 38.51
N VAL A 153 5.23 20.38 38.94
CA VAL A 153 4.42 20.69 40.10
C VAL A 153 2.93 20.72 39.68
N GLN A 154 2.09 19.96 40.36
CA GLN A 154 0.63 19.99 40.17
C GLN A 154 0.07 21.33 40.69
N GLY A 155 -0.53 22.12 39.81
CA GLY A 155 -1.23 23.37 40.15
C GLY A 155 -1.92 23.99 38.93
N ASP A 156 -2.89 24.88 39.13
CA ASP A 156 -3.78 25.48 38.12
C ASP A 156 -3.10 26.30 37.01
N ALA A 157 -1.83 26.61 37.11
CA ALA A 157 -1.04 27.23 36.04
C ALA A 157 -0.05 26.19 35.51
N LEU A 158 -0.27 25.70 34.31
CA LEU A 158 0.67 24.82 33.62
C LEU A 158 2.04 25.53 33.50
N PRO A 159 3.06 25.07 34.24
CA PRO A 159 4.36 25.71 34.24
C PRO A 159 4.96 25.63 32.85
N GLY A 160 5.59 26.71 32.39
CA GLY A 160 6.27 26.75 31.11
C GLY A 160 5.36 26.93 29.89
N HIS A 161 4.04 27.13 30.03
CA HIS A 161 3.17 27.42 28.86
C HIS A 161 3.58 28.72 28.17
N VAL A 162 3.96 28.60 26.90
CA VAL A 162 4.53 29.68 26.09
C VAL A 162 3.47 30.35 25.22
N GLY A 163 2.60 29.57 24.64
CA GLY A 163 1.54 30.03 23.73
C GLY A 163 0.82 28.87 23.04
N THR A 164 -0.19 29.22 22.27
CA THR A 164 -1.09 28.29 21.60
C THR A 164 -1.17 28.61 20.11
N ALA A 165 -1.24 27.58 19.27
CA ALA A 165 -1.65 27.69 17.87
C ALA A 165 -2.99 26.96 17.68
N CYS A 166 -3.85 27.55 16.86
CA CYS A 166 -5.16 26.98 16.55
C CYS A 166 -5.19 26.51 15.08
N LEU A 167 -5.71 25.31 14.85
CA LEU A 167 -6.01 24.77 13.54
C LEU A 167 -7.53 24.69 13.39
N LEU A 168 -8.07 25.55 12.54
CA LEU A 168 -9.46 25.54 12.15
C LEU A 168 -9.67 24.58 10.98
N SER A 169 -10.83 23.93 10.94
CA SER A 169 -11.25 23.09 9.81
C SER A 169 -11.19 23.81 8.47
N SER A 170 -11.59 25.09 8.45
CA SER A 170 -11.52 25.94 7.25
C SER A 170 -10.11 26.01 6.65
N THR A 171 -9.06 26.00 7.49
CA THR A 171 -7.67 26.03 7.04
C THR A 171 -7.29 24.78 6.23
N ILE A 172 -7.83 23.62 6.61
CA ILE A 172 -7.64 22.36 5.87
C ILE A 172 -8.51 22.35 4.61
N ALA A 173 -9.78 22.74 4.72
CA ALA A 173 -10.72 22.76 3.61
C ALA A 173 -10.26 23.69 2.47
N GLU A 174 -9.72 24.85 2.79
CA GLU A 174 -9.18 25.83 1.82
C GLU A 174 -8.00 25.26 1.01
N SER A 175 -7.22 24.33 1.58
CA SER A 175 -6.07 23.73 0.88
C SER A 175 -6.48 22.87 -0.32
N ARG A 176 -7.72 22.36 -0.34
CA ARG A 176 -8.27 21.46 -1.38
C ARG A 176 -7.40 20.22 -1.67
N ARG A 177 -6.51 19.86 -0.75
CA ARG A 177 -5.59 18.73 -0.88
C ARG A 177 -5.79 17.75 0.27
N SER A 178 -5.65 16.49 -0.01
CA SER A 178 -5.70 15.42 0.99
C SER A 178 -4.50 15.38 1.89
N ALA A 179 -3.38 15.94 1.47
CA ALA A 179 -2.14 15.99 2.24
C ALA A 179 -1.37 17.27 1.95
N GLY A 180 -0.62 17.73 2.94
CA GLY A 180 0.20 18.94 2.79
C GLY A 180 0.85 19.39 4.09
N ILE A 181 1.36 20.61 4.06
CA ILE A 181 2.03 21.24 5.20
C ILE A 181 1.32 22.54 5.53
N LEU A 182 0.90 22.68 6.77
CA LEU A 182 0.35 23.92 7.32
C LEU A 182 1.38 24.65 8.14
N SER A 183 1.27 25.98 8.18
CA SER A 183 2.12 26.84 9.01
C SER A 183 1.21 27.74 9.86
N LEU A 184 1.01 27.35 11.12
CA LEU A 184 0.10 28.02 12.03
C LEU A 184 0.86 29.01 12.92
N PRO A 185 0.35 30.23 13.16
CA PRO A 185 0.95 31.17 14.08
C PRO A 185 0.80 30.69 15.52
N ILE A 186 1.87 30.80 16.32
CA ILE A 186 1.83 30.54 17.76
C ILE A 186 1.56 31.88 18.45
N MET A 187 0.42 31.98 19.11
CA MET A 187 0.01 33.17 19.85
C MET A 187 0.53 33.12 21.29
N SER A 188 1.10 34.21 21.74
CA SER A 188 1.62 34.29 23.11
C SER A 188 0.51 34.24 24.13
N ARG A 189 0.65 33.42 25.18
CA ARG A 189 -0.25 33.37 26.34
C ARG A 189 -0.55 34.75 26.91
N ASN A 190 0.45 35.62 27.06
CA ASN A 190 0.36 36.86 27.82
C ASN A 190 0.05 38.11 26.99
N SER A 191 0.22 38.09 25.68
CA SER A 191 0.20 39.35 24.91
C SER A 191 -0.66 39.30 23.64
N ARG A 192 -1.34 38.21 23.35
CA ARG A 192 -2.12 38.01 22.10
C ARG A 192 -1.35 38.38 20.82
N LYS A 193 -0.01 38.33 20.87
CA LYS A 193 0.87 38.59 19.71
C LYS A 193 1.44 37.27 19.22
N ALA A 194 1.55 37.12 17.91
CA ALA A 194 2.26 35.99 17.34
C ALA A 194 3.75 36.05 17.78
N ILE A 195 4.23 34.95 18.34
CA ILE A 195 5.61 34.80 18.84
C ILE A 195 6.42 33.81 18.02
N GLY A 196 5.78 33.09 17.12
CA GLY A 196 6.41 32.07 16.29
C GLY A 196 5.38 31.40 15.40
N LYS A 197 5.78 30.26 14.87
CA LYS A 197 4.92 29.40 14.06
C LYS A 197 5.23 27.93 14.30
N VAL A 198 4.24 27.10 14.16
CA VAL A 198 4.38 25.63 14.05
C VAL A 198 4.09 25.18 12.63
N ARG A 199 4.90 24.25 12.14
CA ARG A 199 4.68 23.54 10.90
C ARG A 199 4.11 22.18 11.21
N VAL A 200 2.95 21.88 10.64
CA VAL A 200 2.21 20.64 10.83
C VAL A 200 2.01 19.99 9.47
N ASP A 201 2.50 18.80 9.29
CA ASP A 201 2.18 17.99 8.13
C ASP A 201 0.82 17.32 8.40
N TYR A 202 -0.05 17.29 7.41
CA TYR A 202 -1.39 16.71 7.56
C TYR A 202 -1.73 15.77 6.42
N ILE A 203 -2.56 14.79 6.74
CA ILE A 203 -3.23 13.93 5.78
C ILE A 203 -4.69 13.74 6.19
N ILE A 204 -5.58 13.80 5.21
CA ILE A 204 -7.02 13.61 5.39
C ILE A 204 -7.41 12.34 4.62
N ILE A 205 -7.93 11.37 5.33
CA ILE A 205 -8.40 10.11 4.77
C ILE A 205 -9.92 10.13 4.78
N LYS A 206 -10.51 10.15 3.59
CA LYS A 206 -11.97 10.10 3.39
C LYS A 206 -12.42 8.67 3.09
N PRO A 207 -13.67 8.32 3.37
CA PRO A 207 -14.26 7.06 2.91
C PRO A 207 -14.14 6.90 1.40
N LEU A 208 -14.14 5.65 0.93
CA LEU A 208 -14.09 5.36 -0.50
C LEU A 208 -15.32 5.95 -1.22
N ALA A 209 -15.08 6.86 -2.15
CA ALA A 209 -16.15 7.57 -2.84
C ALA A 209 -16.88 6.66 -3.83
N GLY A 210 -18.22 6.68 -3.77
CA GLY A 210 -19.08 6.02 -4.77
C GLY A 210 -19.05 4.49 -4.75
N TYR A 211 -18.54 3.89 -3.66
CA TYR A 211 -18.53 2.43 -3.47
C TYR A 211 -18.78 2.08 -2.01
N THR A 212 -19.67 1.13 -1.77
CA THR A 212 -19.92 0.61 -0.42
C THR A 212 -19.33 -0.80 -0.32
N CYS A 213 -18.32 -0.96 0.50
CA CYS A 213 -17.72 -2.26 0.76
C CYS A 213 -18.71 -3.19 1.48
N ASN A 214 -18.66 -4.48 1.15
CA ASN A 214 -19.45 -5.48 1.85
C ASN A 214 -18.74 -5.88 3.15
N MET A 215 -19.33 -5.50 4.29
CA MET A 215 -18.79 -5.81 5.63
C MET A 215 -18.88 -7.31 5.99
N LYS A 216 -19.72 -8.08 5.32
CA LYS A 216 -19.93 -9.50 5.64
C LYS A 216 -18.74 -10.40 5.26
N CYS A 217 -17.86 -9.92 4.37
CA CYS A 217 -16.71 -10.66 3.88
C CYS A 217 -15.46 -9.79 3.91
N SER A 218 -14.58 -10.02 4.88
CA SER A 218 -13.30 -9.36 4.98
C SER A 218 -12.16 -10.37 4.94
N PHE A 219 -11.20 -10.14 4.06
CA PHE A 219 -9.97 -10.94 3.98
C PHE A 219 -8.75 -10.18 4.49
N SER A 220 -8.95 -9.00 5.07
CA SER A 220 -7.86 -8.08 5.44
C SER A 220 -6.84 -8.69 6.41
N LYS A 221 -7.24 -9.66 7.22
CA LYS A 221 -6.37 -10.43 8.14
C LYS A 221 -6.31 -11.91 7.83
N TYR A 222 -6.89 -12.32 6.71
CA TYR A 222 -6.97 -13.73 6.38
C TYR A 222 -5.64 -14.28 5.88
N TRP A 223 -5.14 -15.27 6.58
CA TRP A 223 -3.99 -16.04 6.18
C TRP A 223 -4.09 -17.49 6.65
N ASN A 224 -4.09 -18.43 5.71
CA ASN A 224 -3.99 -19.84 6.03
C ASN A 224 -2.51 -20.25 6.11
N PRO A 225 -2.05 -20.88 7.22
CA PRO A 225 -0.72 -21.45 7.30
C PRO A 225 -0.47 -22.44 6.14
N ARG A 226 0.62 -22.24 5.43
CA ARG A 226 1.04 -23.07 4.28
C ARG A 226 2.52 -22.94 4.00
N THR A 227 3.03 -23.73 3.06
CA THR A 227 4.37 -23.54 2.51
C THR A 227 4.50 -22.13 1.90
N PRO A 228 5.68 -21.52 1.95
CA PRO A 228 5.91 -20.21 1.36
C PRO A 228 5.46 -20.13 -0.09
N LEU A 229 4.73 -19.06 -0.41
CA LEU A 229 4.16 -18.85 -1.73
C LEU A 229 5.21 -18.31 -2.70
N ASP A 230 5.16 -18.78 -3.93
CA ASP A 230 5.96 -18.24 -5.03
C ASP A 230 5.18 -17.12 -5.72
N VAL A 231 5.82 -15.95 -5.86
CA VAL A 231 5.23 -14.74 -6.42
C VAL A 231 6.11 -14.26 -7.57
N GLY A 232 5.55 -14.16 -8.76
CA GLY A 232 6.27 -13.67 -9.93
C GLY A 232 6.38 -12.15 -9.91
N HIS A 233 7.61 -11.62 -9.73
CA HIS A 233 7.92 -10.19 -9.69
C HIS A 233 7.67 -9.55 -11.05
N ARG A 234 6.80 -8.54 -11.13
CA ARG A 234 6.33 -7.91 -12.38
C ARG A 234 5.89 -8.95 -13.44
N GLY A 235 5.39 -10.08 -12.95
CA GLY A 235 5.11 -11.28 -13.72
C GLY A 235 6.33 -12.18 -13.90
N ALA A 236 6.87 -12.27 -15.12
CA ALA A 236 8.01 -13.13 -15.46
C ALA A 236 9.37 -12.63 -14.95
N GLY A 237 9.43 -11.44 -14.37
CA GLY A 237 10.63 -10.85 -13.79
C GLY A 237 11.08 -9.56 -14.46
N ASN A 238 12.08 -8.93 -13.85
CA ASN A 238 12.66 -7.68 -14.33
C ASN A 238 13.28 -7.86 -15.73
N SER A 239 12.92 -6.96 -16.63
CA SER A 239 13.37 -6.98 -18.02
C SER A 239 14.27 -5.80 -18.41
N THR A 240 14.57 -4.90 -17.46
CA THR A 240 15.23 -3.63 -17.76
C THR A 240 16.59 -3.43 -17.07
N THR A 241 16.74 -3.82 -15.81
CA THR A 241 17.85 -3.36 -14.97
C THR A 241 18.74 -4.47 -14.39
N THR A 242 18.34 -5.75 -14.41
CA THR A 242 19.13 -6.83 -13.81
C THR A 242 20.16 -7.45 -14.76
N ALA A 243 21.16 -8.14 -14.22
CA ALA A 243 22.17 -8.85 -14.99
C ALA A 243 21.59 -10.00 -15.84
N LYS A 244 20.47 -10.59 -15.41
CA LYS A 244 19.75 -11.64 -16.12
C LYS A 244 18.31 -11.17 -16.35
N LEU A 245 18.06 -10.64 -17.54
CA LEU A 245 16.76 -10.10 -17.93
C LEU A 245 15.74 -11.22 -18.18
N ALA A 246 14.46 -10.94 -17.87
CA ALA A 246 13.36 -11.80 -18.25
C ALA A 246 13.21 -11.88 -19.78
N LYS A 247 12.68 -13.00 -20.27
CA LYS A 247 12.44 -13.22 -21.71
C LYS A 247 11.28 -12.39 -22.25
N VAL A 248 10.36 -12.03 -21.37
CA VAL A 248 9.15 -11.24 -21.66
C VAL A 248 9.24 -9.92 -20.93
N GLN A 249 8.77 -8.86 -21.55
CA GLN A 249 8.81 -7.54 -20.93
C GLN A 249 7.95 -7.50 -19.66
N GLU A 250 8.52 -7.00 -18.58
CA GLU A 250 7.86 -6.84 -17.27
C GLU A 250 6.58 -6.03 -17.36
N ASN A 251 5.66 -6.25 -16.43
CA ASN A 251 4.41 -5.49 -16.30
C ASN A 251 3.54 -5.52 -17.57
N THR A 252 3.64 -6.60 -18.38
CA THR A 252 2.75 -6.89 -19.50
C THR A 252 1.84 -8.08 -19.20
N ILE A 253 0.72 -8.17 -19.88
CA ILE A 253 -0.19 -9.33 -19.73
C ILE A 253 0.54 -10.64 -20.03
N ALA A 254 1.41 -10.66 -21.03
CA ALA A 254 2.23 -11.85 -21.38
C ALA A 254 3.18 -12.24 -20.23
N SER A 255 3.82 -11.26 -19.58
CA SER A 255 4.70 -11.48 -18.44
C SER A 255 3.94 -12.10 -17.26
N LEU A 256 2.81 -11.52 -16.90
CA LEU A 256 1.95 -11.99 -15.81
C LEU A 256 1.40 -13.41 -16.11
N ARG A 257 0.99 -13.66 -17.34
CA ARG A 257 0.51 -14.98 -17.80
C ARG A 257 1.62 -16.02 -17.76
N SER A 258 2.82 -15.65 -18.16
CA SER A 258 3.99 -16.55 -18.09
C SER A 258 4.28 -17.00 -16.66
N ALA A 259 4.27 -16.09 -15.68
CA ALA A 259 4.46 -16.49 -14.30
C ALA A 259 3.31 -17.37 -13.78
N ALA A 260 2.07 -17.02 -14.13
CA ALA A 260 0.89 -17.77 -13.75
C ALA A 260 0.90 -19.22 -14.27
N SER A 261 1.33 -19.44 -15.52
CA SER A 261 1.42 -20.78 -16.13
C SER A 261 2.51 -21.66 -15.50
N HIS A 262 3.52 -21.04 -14.89
CA HIS A 262 4.58 -21.74 -14.16
C HIS A 262 4.32 -21.90 -12.67
N GLY A 263 3.05 -21.80 -12.25
CA GLY A 263 2.63 -22.14 -10.89
C GLY A 263 2.78 -21.02 -9.85
N ALA A 264 3.02 -19.77 -10.27
CA ALA A 264 2.99 -18.65 -9.37
C ALA A 264 1.64 -18.58 -8.62
N ALA A 265 1.69 -18.53 -7.30
CA ALA A 265 0.50 -18.37 -6.47
C ALA A 265 -0.08 -16.96 -6.65
N TYR A 266 0.79 -15.98 -6.68
CA TYR A 266 0.50 -14.60 -7.00
C TYR A 266 1.41 -14.13 -8.14
N VAL A 267 0.91 -13.19 -8.93
CA VAL A 267 1.73 -12.32 -9.77
C VAL A 267 1.74 -10.94 -9.13
N GLU A 268 2.92 -10.38 -9.00
CA GLU A 268 3.12 -9.03 -8.51
C GLU A 268 3.26 -8.10 -9.70
N PHE A 269 2.74 -6.89 -9.58
CA PHE A 269 2.86 -5.83 -10.58
C PHE A 269 2.54 -4.46 -9.99
N ASP A 270 3.02 -3.43 -10.68
CA ASP A 270 3.01 -2.03 -10.24
C ASP A 270 1.86 -1.25 -10.87
N VAL A 271 1.15 -0.47 -10.07
CA VAL A 271 -0.01 0.32 -10.53
C VAL A 271 0.14 1.79 -10.16
N HIS A 272 -0.08 2.66 -11.14
CA HIS A 272 -0.31 4.08 -10.93
C HIS A 272 -1.29 4.66 -11.97
N LEU A 273 -1.45 5.99 -12.07
CA LEU A 273 -2.42 6.60 -12.97
C LEU A 273 -1.75 7.30 -14.15
N SER A 274 -2.38 7.24 -15.32
CA SER A 274 -2.12 8.13 -16.43
C SER A 274 -2.68 9.54 -16.17
N LYS A 275 -2.38 10.49 -17.06
CA LYS A 275 -2.88 11.89 -16.99
C LYS A 275 -4.40 11.98 -16.95
N ASP A 276 -5.07 11.12 -17.69
CA ASP A 276 -6.52 11.01 -17.78
C ASP A 276 -7.13 10.03 -16.77
N PHE A 277 -6.38 9.75 -15.69
CA PHE A 277 -6.82 8.96 -14.55
C PHE A 277 -7.16 7.49 -14.83
N VAL A 278 -6.57 6.90 -15.86
CA VAL A 278 -6.70 5.46 -16.11
C VAL A 278 -5.65 4.73 -15.25
N PRO A 279 -6.05 3.73 -14.43
CA PRO A 279 -5.07 2.88 -13.73
C PRO A 279 -4.29 2.04 -14.74
N ILE A 280 -2.98 2.21 -14.75
CA ILE A 280 -2.04 1.54 -15.67
C ILE A 280 -1.05 0.69 -14.90
N VAL A 281 -0.54 -0.35 -15.56
CA VAL A 281 0.46 -1.27 -15.00
C VAL A 281 1.83 -0.93 -15.58
N TYR A 282 2.69 -0.35 -14.75
CA TYR A 282 4.05 0.04 -15.10
C TYR A 282 4.85 0.39 -13.83
N HIS A 283 6.16 0.09 -13.81
CA HIS A 283 6.97 0.26 -12.60
C HIS A 283 7.42 1.69 -12.37
N ASP A 284 8.03 2.33 -13.38
CA ASP A 284 8.68 3.63 -13.20
C ASP A 284 7.68 4.78 -13.22
N LEU A 285 7.95 5.82 -12.43
CA LEU A 285 7.13 7.05 -12.42
C LEU A 285 7.37 7.92 -13.65
N THR A 286 8.45 7.66 -14.38
CA THR A 286 8.85 8.35 -15.61
C THR A 286 9.11 7.34 -16.71
N CYS A 287 8.96 7.73 -17.96
CA CYS A 287 9.36 6.95 -19.11
C CYS A 287 10.38 7.71 -19.97
N CYS A 288 11.38 6.99 -20.44
CA CYS A 288 12.39 7.53 -21.35
C CYS A 288 11.94 7.43 -22.79
N MET A 289 11.88 8.55 -23.48
CA MET A 289 11.54 8.62 -24.91
C MET A 289 12.73 9.10 -25.72
N THR A 290 12.96 8.42 -26.86
CA THR A 290 13.95 8.86 -27.85
C THR A 290 13.24 9.47 -29.04
N MET A 291 13.57 10.70 -29.40
CA MET A 291 13.10 11.30 -30.64
C MET A 291 14.13 11.10 -31.75
N LYS A 292 13.75 10.34 -32.80
CA LYS A 292 14.57 10.24 -33.99
C LYS A 292 14.46 11.55 -34.78
N LYS A 293 15.57 12.26 -34.94
CA LYS A 293 15.63 13.37 -35.90
C LYS A 293 15.46 12.81 -37.32
N LYS A 294 14.65 13.47 -38.14
CA LYS A 294 14.34 13.05 -39.53
C LYS A 294 15.53 13.04 -40.47
N PHE A 295 16.64 13.70 -40.11
CA PHE A 295 17.88 13.80 -40.90
C PHE A 295 19.10 13.79 -39.96
N GLY A 296 19.98 12.82 -40.12
CA GLY A 296 21.33 12.74 -39.53
C GLY A 296 21.55 11.60 -38.55
N ASP A 297 22.75 11.06 -38.55
CA ASP A 297 23.26 10.00 -37.64
C ASP A 297 23.64 10.53 -36.26
N GLU A 298 23.08 11.64 -35.81
CA GLU A 298 23.39 12.21 -34.50
C GLU A 298 22.62 11.54 -33.37
N PRO A 299 23.21 11.49 -32.15
CA PRO A 299 22.59 10.82 -31.02
C PRO A 299 21.20 11.39 -30.74
N THR A 300 20.24 10.51 -30.62
CA THR A 300 18.87 10.79 -30.21
C THR A 300 18.87 11.40 -28.83
N GLU A 301 18.31 12.58 -28.67
CA GLU A 301 18.07 13.15 -27.35
C GLU A 301 17.13 12.24 -26.57
N LEU A 302 17.51 11.91 -25.35
CA LEU A 302 16.70 11.13 -24.42
C LEU A 302 15.87 12.11 -23.58
N PHE A 303 14.56 12.00 -23.65
CA PHE A 303 13.65 12.78 -22.83
C PHE A 303 13.03 11.87 -21.77
N GLU A 304 13.11 12.29 -20.53
CA GLU A 304 12.43 11.64 -19.42
C GLU A 304 11.13 12.39 -19.14
N ILE A 305 10.00 11.70 -19.31
CA ILE A 305 8.67 12.29 -19.15
C ILE A 305 7.94 11.57 -18.01
N PRO A 306 7.37 12.31 -17.04
CA PRO A 306 6.52 11.70 -16.02
C PRO A 306 5.31 11.03 -16.65
N VAL A 307 5.07 9.76 -16.30
CA VAL A 307 3.95 8.98 -16.83
C VAL A 307 2.61 9.67 -16.56
N LYS A 308 2.48 10.32 -15.41
CA LYS A 308 1.30 11.11 -15.02
C LYS A 308 0.98 12.30 -15.96
N GLU A 309 1.89 12.68 -16.84
CA GLU A 309 1.67 13.74 -17.84
C GLU A 309 1.21 13.21 -19.20
N LEU A 310 1.15 11.89 -19.36
CA LEU A 310 0.72 11.22 -20.60
C LEU A 310 -0.68 10.59 -20.42
N THR A 311 -1.56 10.77 -21.40
CA THR A 311 -2.85 10.08 -21.43
C THR A 311 -2.66 8.60 -21.72
N PHE A 312 -3.65 7.78 -21.37
CA PHE A 312 -3.60 6.35 -21.66
C PHE A 312 -3.40 6.07 -23.16
N GLU A 313 -4.09 6.81 -24.03
CA GLU A 313 -3.90 6.70 -25.48
C GLU A 313 -2.45 7.01 -25.90
N GLN A 314 -1.85 8.07 -25.35
CA GLN A 314 -0.45 8.41 -25.63
C GLN A 314 0.50 7.30 -25.17
N LEU A 315 0.26 6.72 -23.97
CA LEU A 315 1.05 5.60 -23.46
C LEU A 315 0.95 4.36 -24.35
N GLN A 316 -0.23 4.07 -24.91
CA GLN A 316 -0.42 2.96 -25.84
C GLN A 316 0.34 3.12 -27.16
N LEU A 317 0.66 4.34 -27.55
CA LEU A 317 1.49 4.61 -28.74
C LEU A 317 3.00 4.40 -28.48
N LEU A 318 3.43 4.33 -27.22
CA LEU A 318 4.82 4.11 -26.89
C LEU A 318 5.21 2.64 -27.12
N LYS A 319 6.33 2.44 -27.79
CA LYS A 319 6.99 1.13 -27.90
C LYS A 319 8.16 1.12 -26.94
N LEU A 320 8.06 0.38 -25.85
CA LEU A 320 9.19 0.15 -24.98
C LEU A 320 10.16 -0.80 -25.68
N SER A 321 11.37 -0.33 -25.96
CA SER A 321 12.43 -1.19 -26.46
C SER A 321 13.06 -1.92 -25.29
N HIS A 322 13.06 -3.25 -25.34
CA HIS A 322 13.85 -4.05 -24.40
C HIS A 322 15.30 -3.59 -24.47
N VAL A 323 15.99 -3.41 -23.34
CA VAL A 323 17.37 -2.88 -23.30
C VAL A 323 18.34 -3.71 -24.15
N THR A 324 18.08 -5.00 -24.30
CA THR A 324 18.82 -5.89 -25.22
C THR A 324 18.58 -5.56 -26.70
N ALA A 325 17.42 -5.03 -27.06
CA ALA A 325 17.11 -4.61 -28.44
C ALA A 325 17.85 -3.33 -28.85
N LEU A 326 18.17 -2.46 -27.91
CA LEU A 326 19.02 -1.27 -28.15
C LEU A 326 20.49 -1.65 -28.42
N LYS A 327 20.94 -2.83 -27.97
CA LYS A 327 22.32 -3.31 -28.16
C LYS A 327 22.50 -4.17 -29.42
N SER A 328 21.43 -4.63 -30.06
CA SER A 328 21.48 -5.44 -31.27
C SER A 328 20.54 -4.89 -32.34
N GLN A 329 21.10 -4.22 -33.36
CA GLN A 329 20.37 -3.76 -34.56
C GLN A 329 19.69 -4.92 -35.34
N GLN A 330 19.88 -6.18 -34.94
CA GLN A 330 19.34 -7.37 -35.60
C GLN A 330 17.84 -7.62 -35.34
N PHE A 331 17.23 -7.01 -34.31
CA PHE A 331 15.82 -7.25 -33.98
C PHE A 331 14.81 -6.37 -34.74
N LEU A 332 15.25 -5.37 -35.46
CA LEU A 332 14.37 -4.50 -36.27
C LEU A 332 13.67 -5.22 -37.44
N ASN A 333 14.19 -6.37 -37.88
CA ASN A 333 13.66 -7.14 -39.01
C ASN A 333 12.78 -8.33 -38.61
N ALA A 334 12.75 -8.74 -37.34
CA ALA A 334 11.95 -9.88 -36.88
C ALA A 334 10.50 -9.51 -36.45
N SER A 335 10.17 -8.25 -36.47
CA SER A 335 8.93 -7.69 -35.87
C SER A 335 7.70 -7.72 -36.80
N LEU A 336 7.78 -8.31 -37.98
CA LEU A 336 6.74 -8.16 -39.03
C LEU A 336 5.83 -9.38 -39.23
N SER A 337 5.92 -10.43 -38.41
CA SER A 337 5.08 -11.64 -38.62
C SER A 337 4.50 -12.25 -37.34
N MET A 338 4.12 -11.42 -36.36
CA MET A 338 3.48 -11.92 -35.13
C MET A 338 1.97 -11.72 -35.18
N GLU A 339 1.23 -12.76 -34.79
CA GLU A 339 -0.24 -12.73 -34.68
C GLU A 339 -0.71 -11.57 -33.78
N GLU A 340 -1.81 -10.93 -34.16
CA GLU A 340 -2.35 -9.73 -33.46
C GLU A 340 -2.55 -9.92 -31.95
N ASN A 341 -2.92 -11.12 -31.50
CA ASN A 341 -3.08 -11.45 -30.09
C ASN A 341 -1.75 -11.43 -29.31
N TYR A 342 -0.65 -11.84 -29.93
CA TYR A 342 0.66 -11.82 -29.31
C TYR A 342 1.18 -10.37 -29.16
N ILE A 343 0.88 -9.51 -30.11
CA ILE A 343 1.21 -8.08 -30.05
C ILE A 343 0.45 -7.41 -28.92
N SER A 344 -0.85 -7.71 -28.78
CA SER A 344 -1.70 -7.15 -27.73
C SER A 344 -1.24 -7.51 -26.30
N GLU A 345 -0.85 -8.76 -26.05
CA GLU A 345 -0.43 -9.20 -24.70
C GLU A 345 0.96 -8.68 -24.29
N ASN A 346 1.82 -8.39 -25.24
CA ASN A 346 3.14 -7.79 -25.00
C ASN A 346 3.12 -6.25 -25.02
N GLN A 347 1.95 -5.63 -25.22
CA GLN A 347 1.80 -4.19 -25.21
C GLN A 347 2.19 -3.62 -23.83
N PRO A 348 3.11 -2.64 -23.77
CA PRO A 348 3.45 -1.96 -22.52
C PRO A 348 2.27 -1.11 -22.03
N PHE A 349 2.29 -0.78 -20.76
CA PHE A 349 1.26 0.03 -20.08
C PHE A 349 -0.17 -0.52 -20.22
N PRO A 350 -0.42 -1.86 -20.00
CA PRO A 350 -1.79 -2.32 -20.01
C PRO A 350 -2.57 -1.61 -18.88
N SER A 351 -3.87 -1.37 -19.09
CA SER A 351 -4.68 -0.88 -17.99
C SER A 351 -4.88 -1.97 -16.93
N LEU A 352 -5.07 -1.56 -15.68
CA LEU A 352 -5.38 -2.49 -14.58
C LEU A 352 -6.62 -3.34 -14.90
N GLN A 353 -7.64 -2.74 -15.53
CA GLN A 353 -8.82 -3.48 -15.96
C GLN A 353 -8.47 -4.57 -16.98
N MET A 354 -7.63 -4.28 -17.98
CA MET A 354 -7.19 -5.29 -18.95
C MET A 354 -6.48 -6.45 -18.27
N VAL A 355 -5.62 -6.18 -17.28
CA VAL A 355 -4.91 -7.21 -16.51
C VAL A 355 -5.89 -8.06 -15.67
N LEU A 356 -6.86 -7.42 -15.00
CA LEU A 356 -7.89 -8.13 -14.23
C LEU A 356 -8.76 -9.05 -15.10
N GLU A 357 -9.05 -8.65 -16.33
CA GLU A 357 -9.87 -9.41 -17.28
C GLU A 357 -9.08 -10.50 -18.03
N ALA A 358 -7.78 -10.28 -18.28
CA ALA A 358 -6.97 -11.18 -19.10
C ALA A 358 -6.47 -12.44 -18.37
N LEU A 359 -6.29 -12.38 -17.05
CA LEU A 359 -5.77 -13.52 -16.28
C LEU A 359 -6.90 -14.31 -15.60
N PRO A 360 -6.73 -15.63 -15.42
CA PRO A 360 -7.72 -16.45 -14.72
C PRO A 360 -7.82 -16.07 -13.23
N GLU A 361 -9.04 -16.11 -12.65
CA GLU A 361 -9.31 -15.66 -11.27
C GLU A 361 -8.60 -16.48 -10.17
N ASN A 362 -8.13 -17.68 -10.48
CA ASN A 362 -7.40 -18.54 -9.55
C ASN A 362 -5.93 -18.13 -9.34
N VAL A 363 -5.41 -17.17 -10.10
CA VAL A 363 -4.11 -16.54 -9.87
C VAL A 363 -4.30 -15.32 -8.98
N GLY A 364 -3.62 -15.29 -7.84
CA GLY A 364 -3.65 -14.14 -6.94
C GLY A 364 -2.87 -12.95 -7.53
N PHE A 365 -3.24 -11.75 -7.14
CA PHE A 365 -2.52 -10.53 -7.50
C PHE A 365 -1.94 -9.87 -6.26
N ASN A 366 -0.65 -9.56 -6.28
CA ASN A 366 0.00 -8.64 -5.36
C ASN A 366 0.17 -7.31 -6.11
N ILE A 367 -0.69 -6.35 -5.81
CA ILE A 367 -0.76 -5.06 -6.51
C ILE A 367 0.05 -4.04 -5.73
N GLU A 368 1.25 -3.70 -6.25
CA GLU A 368 2.01 -2.59 -5.70
C GLU A 368 1.40 -1.26 -6.14
N ILE A 369 1.00 -0.45 -5.18
CA ILE A 369 0.52 0.91 -5.43
C ILE A 369 1.72 1.85 -5.41
N LYS A 370 2.09 2.35 -6.57
CA LYS A 370 3.22 3.27 -6.75
C LYS A 370 2.86 4.67 -6.26
N TRP A 371 3.68 5.17 -5.36
CA TRP A 371 3.57 6.54 -4.87
C TRP A 371 4.97 7.15 -4.78
N ILE A 372 5.06 8.47 -4.93
CA ILE A 372 6.35 9.17 -4.79
C ILE A 372 6.82 9.12 -3.34
N CYS A 373 8.00 8.58 -3.09
CA CYS A 373 8.64 8.59 -1.80
C CYS A 373 9.77 9.63 -1.75
N GLN A 374 9.99 10.24 -0.59
CA GLN A 374 11.10 11.14 -0.39
C GLN A 374 12.27 10.40 0.24
N GLN A 375 13.45 10.59 -0.31
CA GLN A 375 14.71 10.10 0.23
C GLN A 375 15.20 11.01 1.36
N ARG A 376 16.07 10.50 2.23
CA ARG A 376 16.60 11.23 3.40
C ARG A 376 17.37 12.50 3.03
N ASP A 377 17.96 12.55 1.87
CA ASP A 377 18.65 13.73 1.32
C ASP A 377 17.68 14.79 0.78
N GLY A 378 16.39 14.51 0.75
CA GLY A 378 15.32 15.38 0.28
C GLY A 378 14.93 15.19 -1.18
N ILE A 379 15.58 14.29 -1.92
CA ILE A 379 15.23 13.95 -3.30
C ILE A 379 13.93 13.14 -3.32
N TRP A 380 13.05 13.44 -4.27
CA TRP A 380 11.83 12.69 -4.52
C TRP A 380 12.01 11.69 -5.66
N ASP A 381 11.32 10.57 -5.59
CA ASP A 381 11.32 9.56 -6.65
C ASP A 381 10.92 10.18 -7.99
N GLY A 382 11.66 9.81 -9.04
CA GLY A 382 11.47 10.36 -10.39
C GLY A 382 11.69 11.88 -10.48
N ASN A 383 12.33 12.51 -9.47
CA ASN A 383 12.45 13.97 -9.35
C ASN A 383 11.11 14.72 -9.39
N LEU A 384 10.03 14.05 -8.99
CA LEU A 384 8.67 14.59 -9.03
C LEU A 384 8.38 15.39 -7.76
N SER A 385 8.13 16.69 -7.90
CA SER A 385 7.77 17.57 -6.78
C SER A 385 6.27 17.55 -6.44
N ALA A 386 5.44 16.97 -7.27
CA ALA A 386 4.00 16.87 -7.09
C ALA A 386 3.45 15.60 -7.75
N PHE A 387 2.45 15.02 -7.11
CA PHE A 387 1.74 13.85 -7.61
C PHE A 387 0.23 14.11 -7.60
N PHE A 388 -0.58 13.08 -7.64
CA PHE A 388 -2.03 13.19 -7.59
C PHE A 388 -2.53 13.57 -6.18
N ASP A 389 -3.81 13.91 -6.04
CA ASP A 389 -4.47 13.86 -4.74
C ASP A 389 -4.60 12.40 -4.31
N MET A 390 -4.17 12.07 -3.09
CA MET A 390 -4.05 10.69 -2.63
C MET A 390 -5.42 10.00 -2.47
N ASN A 391 -6.45 10.73 -2.03
CA ASN A 391 -7.80 10.16 -1.95
C ASN A 391 -8.32 9.79 -3.34
N MET A 392 -8.27 10.74 -4.28
CA MET A 392 -8.72 10.53 -5.66
C MET A 392 -7.93 9.41 -6.34
N PHE A 393 -6.61 9.40 -6.18
CA PHE A 393 -5.73 8.39 -6.75
C PHE A 393 -6.12 6.98 -6.27
N LEU A 394 -6.28 6.79 -4.97
CA LEU A 394 -6.64 5.50 -4.40
C LEU A 394 -8.09 5.13 -4.68
N ASP A 395 -9.02 6.07 -4.66
CA ASP A 395 -10.43 5.79 -4.95
C ASP A 395 -10.61 5.18 -6.35
N ILE A 396 -9.91 5.71 -7.34
CA ILE A 396 -9.96 5.19 -8.72
C ILE A 396 -9.40 3.77 -8.80
N ILE A 397 -8.23 3.53 -8.23
CA ILE A 397 -7.57 2.22 -8.28
C ILE A 397 -8.38 1.18 -7.48
N LEU A 398 -8.76 1.51 -6.25
CA LEU A 398 -9.51 0.61 -5.38
C LEU A 398 -10.87 0.25 -5.98
N LYS A 399 -11.60 1.23 -6.53
CA LYS A 399 -12.87 0.99 -7.20
C LYS A 399 -12.71 0.02 -8.37
N THR A 400 -11.70 0.22 -9.21
CA THR A 400 -11.40 -0.69 -10.34
C THR A 400 -11.17 -2.12 -9.86
N VAL A 401 -10.36 -2.30 -8.80
CA VAL A 401 -10.08 -3.64 -8.24
C VAL A 401 -11.33 -4.25 -7.62
N LEU A 402 -12.06 -3.50 -6.79
CA LEU A 402 -13.25 -4.00 -6.08
C LEU A 402 -14.38 -4.41 -7.03
N GLU A 403 -14.53 -3.71 -8.15
CA GLU A 403 -15.56 -4.01 -9.16
C GLU A 403 -15.17 -5.15 -10.10
N LYS A 404 -13.87 -5.29 -10.42
CA LYS A 404 -13.41 -6.16 -11.52
C LYS A 404 -12.66 -7.42 -11.07
N SER A 405 -12.29 -7.55 -9.80
CA SER A 405 -11.46 -8.68 -9.34
C SER A 405 -12.20 -10.02 -9.24
N GLY A 406 -13.54 -10.02 -9.25
CA GLY A 406 -14.33 -11.25 -9.10
C GLY A 406 -14.03 -11.98 -7.79
N SER A 407 -13.66 -13.27 -7.89
CA SER A 407 -13.26 -14.12 -6.74
C SER A 407 -11.75 -14.17 -6.52
N ARG A 408 -10.99 -13.35 -7.22
CA ARG A 408 -9.53 -13.34 -7.16
C ARG A 408 -9.02 -12.96 -5.77
N ARG A 409 -7.94 -13.61 -5.35
CA ARG A 409 -7.17 -13.21 -4.19
C ARG A 409 -6.34 -11.97 -4.53
N ILE A 410 -6.52 -10.91 -3.79
CA ILE A 410 -5.78 -9.66 -3.95
C ILE A 410 -5.01 -9.38 -2.67
N ILE A 411 -3.79 -8.91 -2.82
CA ILE A 411 -2.98 -8.25 -1.77
C ILE A 411 -2.58 -6.90 -2.34
N PHE A 412 -2.82 -5.83 -1.59
CA PHE A 412 -2.24 -4.53 -1.89
C PHE A 412 -0.91 -4.38 -1.19
N SER A 413 0.04 -3.73 -1.83
CA SER A 413 1.31 -3.36 -1.22
C SER A 413 1.74 -1.95 -1.65
N SER A 414 2.52 -1.26 -0.83
CA SER A 414 3.13 0.02 -1.15
C SER A 414 4.34 0.29 -0.27
N PHE A 415 5.32 1.03 -0.78
CA PHE A 415 6.43 1.58 0.00
C PHE A 415 6.04 2.80 0.83
N ASP A 416 4.96 3.48 0.45
CA ASP A 416 4.46 4.61 1.21
C ASP A 416 3.52 4.13 2.32
N PRO A 417 3.84 4.37 3.60
CA PRO A 417 3.01 3.91 4.69
C PRO A 417 1.68 4.65 4.79
N ASP A 418 1.58 5.89 4.34
CA ASP A 418 0.30 6.64 4.33
C ASP A 418 -0.65 6.08 3.26
N VAL A 419 -0.12 5.61 2.12
CA VAL A 419 -0.87 4.83 1.12
C VAL A 419 -1.40 3.54 1.72
N CYS A 420 -0.55 2.76 2.41
CA CYS A 420 -0.98 1.52 3.07
C CYS A 420 -2.10 1.77 4.08
N THR A 421 -1.94 2.80 4.91
CA THR A 421 -2.96 3.25 5.86
C THR A 421 -4.26 3.62 5.16
N MET A 422 -4.18 4.46 4.12
CA MET A 422 -5.37 4.93 3.41
C MET A 422 -6.10 3.79 2.71
N ILE A 423 -5.40 2.83 2.08
CA ILE A 423 -6.01 1.62 1.51
C ILE A 423 -6.75 0.83 2.60
N ARG A 424 -6.10 0.64 3.76
CA ARG A 424 -6.68 -0.10 4.87
C ARG A 424 -7.95 0.56 5.41
N HIS A 425 -8.01 1.89 5.46
CA HIS A 425 -9.17 2.64 5.91
C HIS A 425 -10.30 2.73 4.87
N LYS A 426 -9.97 2.66 3.57
CA LYS A 426 -10.96 2.81 2.50
C LYS A 426 -11.68 1.52 2.12
N GLN A 427 -11.12 0.35 2.44
CA GLN A 427 -11.72 -0.94 2.12
C GLN A 427 -11.31 -2.01 3.13
N ASN A 428 -12.18 -2.99 3.36
CA ASN A 428 -11.97 -4.11 4.27
C ASN A 428 -11.87 -5.47 3.53
N LYS A 429 -12.07 -5.49 2.23
CA LYS A 429 -12.17 -6.74 1.47
C LYS A 429 -10.82 -7.43 1.33
N TYR A 430 -9.77 -6.70 1.03
CA TYR A 430 -8.46 -7.23 0.71
C TYR A 430 -7.38 -6.80 1.70
N PRO A 431 -6.42 -7.70 1.99
CA PRO A 431 -5.29 -7.40 2.86
C PRO A 431 -4.31 -6.41 2.23
N VAL A 432 -3.53 -5.77 3.12
CA VAL A 432 -2.44 -4.85 2.77
C VAL A 432 -1.15 -5.34 3.40
N LEU A 433 -0.06 -5.37 2.63
CA LEU A 433 1.31 -5.56 3.09
C LEU A 433 2.10 -4.26 2.93
N PHE A 434 2.79 -3.85 3.97
CA PHE A 434 3.67 -2.70 3.90
C PHE A 434 5.04 -3.11 3.34
N LEU A 435 5.42 -2.54 2.19
CA LEU A 435 6.74 -2.73 1.60
C LEU A 435 7.78 -1.91 2.37
N THR A 436 8.86 -2.54 2.78
CA THR A 436 9.97 -1.88 3.46
C THR A 436 11.31 -2.28 2.88
N GLN A 437 12.16 -1.26 2.69
CA GLN A 437 13.55 -1.49 2.31
C GLN A 437 14.38 -2.00 3.50
N GLY A 438 13.95 -1.67 4.73
CA GLY A 438 14.74 -1.94 5.89
C GLY A 438 16.12 -1.27 5.85
N LYS A 439 17.11 -1.91 6.51
CA LYS A 439 18.51 -1.48 6.46
C LYS A 439 19.23 -2.17 5.30
N THR A 440 19.35 -1.50 4.18
CA THR A 440 20.01 -2.02 2.98
C THR A 440 21.07 -1.04 2.47
N GLY A 441 22.08 -1.58 1.78
CA GLY A 441 23.04 -0.79 0.99
C GLY A 441 22.62 -0.61 -0.46
N ALA A 442 21.57 -1.32 -0.93
CA ALA A 442 21.15 -1.32 -2.33
C ALA A 442 20.37 -0.07 -2.73
N TYR A 443 19.66 0.57 -1.79
CA TYR A 443 18.78 1.70 -2.06
C TYR A 443 19.04 2.87 -1.11
N PRO A 444 18.84 4.14 -1.55
CA PRO A 444 18.85 5.30 -0.68
C PRO A 444 17.82 5.16 0.44
N GLN A 445 18.19 5.60 1.64
CA GLN A 445 17.30 5.55 2.78
C GLN A 445 16.12 6.53 2.61
N LEU A 446 14.91 6.08 2.86
CA LEU A 446 13.71 6.90 2.82
C LEU A 446 13.65 7.88 4.00
N MET A 447 13.00 9.03 3.78
CA MET A 447 12.79 10.06 4.81
C MET A 447 11.86 9.53 5.90
N ASP A 448 10.86 8.74 5.54
CA ASP A 448 9.87 8.22 6.47
C ASP A 448 10.51 7.24 7.47
N LEU A 449 10.35 7.53 8.75
CA LEU A 449 10.89 6.70 9.83
C LEU A 449 10.28 5.30 9.84
N ARG A 450 9.03 5.16 9.42
CA ARG A 450 8.30 3.88 9.40
C ARG A 450 8.91 2.86 8.43
N SER A 451 9.60 3.34 7.39
CA SER A 451 10.22 2.51 6.34
C SER A 451 11.67 2.10 6.62
N ARG A 452 12.30 2.63 7.70
CA ARG A 452 13.76 2.56 7.89
C ARG A 452 14.29 1.24 8.40
N THR A 453 13.49 0.48 9.15
CA THR A 453 13.88 -0.83 9.70
C THR A 453 12.71 -1.80 9.65
N ILE A 454 12.99 -3.08 9.52
CA ILE A 454 11.96 -4.12 9.54
C ILE A 454 11.17 -4.10 10.87
N SER A 455 11.84 -3.89 12.00
CA SER A 455 11.18 -3.87 13.32
C SER A 455 10.17 -2.72 13.45
N ILE A 456 10.52 -1.51 12.97
CA ILE A 456 9.58 -0.37 12.96
C ILE A 456 8.44 -0.63 11.98
N ALA A 457 8.75 -1.15 10.79
CA ALA A 457 7.73 -1.51 9.80
C ALA A 457 6.72 -2.53 10.34
N MET A 458 7.18 -3.54 11.08
CA MET A 458 6.30 -4.51 11.75
C MET A 458 5.41 -3.84 12.81
N SER A 459 5.98 -2.94 13.60
CA SER A 459 5.22 -2.23 14.63
C SER A 459 4.17 -1.30 14.02
N PHE A 460 4.52 -0.63 12.93
CA PHE A 460 3.57 0.15 12.12
C PHE A 460 2.46 -0.75 11.53
N ALA A 461 2.82 -1.86 10.90
CA ALA A 461 1.85 -2.78 10.32
C ALA A 461 0.88 -3.35 11.36
N GLN A 462 1.37 -3.62 12.59
CA GLN A 462 0.54 -4.06 13.71
C GLN A 462 -0.41 -2.95 14.17
N PHE A 463 0.10 -1.72 14.32
CA PHE A 463 -0.71 -0.56 14.72
C PHE A 463 -1.82 -0.25 13.72
N GLU A 464 -1.48 -0.23 12.41
CA GLU A 464 -2.45 0.02 11.33
C GLU A 464 -3.35 -1.19 11.02
N ASN A 465 -3.21 -2.26 11.77
CA ASN A 465 -3.96 -3.48 11.54
C ASN A 465 -3.81 -4.02 10.10
N LEU A 466 -2.60 -3.93 9.52
CA LEU A 466 -2.25 -4.52 8.22
C LEU A 466 -2.08 -6.04 8.37
N LEU A 467 -2.17 -6.79 7.26
CA LEU A 467 -1.89 -8.22 7.27
C LEU A 467 -0.44 -8.50 7.67
N GLY A 468 0.50 -7.65 7.25
CA GLY A 468 1.91 -7.82 7.55
C GLY A 468 2.79 -6.89 6.73
N ILE A 469 4.00 -7.36 6.46
CA ILE A 469 5.02 -6.62 5.72
C ILE A 469 5.57 -7.41 4.54
N ASN A 470 6.14 -6.69 3.58
CA ASN A 470 6.92 -7.24 2.50
C ASN A 470 8.34 -6.66 2.60
N ALA A 471 9.28 -7.45 3.14
CA ALA A 471 10.58 -6.98 3.58
C ALA A 471 11.69 -7.29 2.57
N HIS A 472 12.68 -6.41 2.47
CA HIS A 472 13.84 -6.60 1.62
C HIS A 472 14.70 -7.77 2.09
N SER A 473 15.22 -8.55 1.15
CA SER A 473 15.96 -9.79 1.39
C SER A 473 17.27 -9.60 2.16
N GLU A 474 18.02 -8.55 1.87
CA GLU A 474 19.34 -8.31 2.48
C GLU A 474 19.28 -8.28 4.02
N GLU A 475 18.30 -7.56 4.58
CA GLU A 475 18.17 -7.45 6.04
C GLU A 475 17.66 -8.77 6.66
N LEU A 476 16.75 -9.49 5.98
CA LEU A 476 16.24 -10.78 6.44
C LEU A 476 17.32 -11.88 6.40
N LEU A 477 18.14 -11.92 5.36
CA LEU A 477 19.25 -12.86 5.26
C LEU A 477 20.32 -12.59 6.33
N ARG A 478 20.55 -11.30 6.65
CA ARG A 478 21.49 -10.90 7.70
C ARG A 478 20.96 -11.18 9.10
N ASN A 479 19.65 -11.02 9.33
CA ASN A 479 19.01 -11.24 10.63
C ASN A 479 17.67 -12.00 10.48
N PRO A 480 17.71 -13.34 10.44
CA PRO A 480 16.52 -14.18 10.30
C PRO A 480 15.50 -14.06 11.44
N SER A 481 15.92 -13.59 12.63
CA SER A 481 15.05 -13.47 13.80
C SER A 481 13.85 -12.55 13.58
N TYR A 482 13.90 -11.67 12.59
CA TYR A 482 12.74 -10.85 12.19
C TYR A 482 11.54 -11.68 11.71
N VAL A 483 11.77 -12.88 11.16
CA VAL A 483 10.68 -13.77 10.77
C VAL A 483 9.93 -14.29 11.99
N ASP A 484 10.66 -14.65 13.06
CA ASP A 484 10.05 -15.07 14.32
C ASP A 484 9.37 -13.90 15.04
N GLU A 485 9.96 -12.71 14.98
CA GLU A 485 9.33 -11.48 15.49
C GLU A 485 8.01 -11.19 14.78
N ALA A 486 7.98 -11.25 13.43
CA ALA A 486 6.75 -11.07 12.66
C ALA A 486 5.68 -12.10 13.08
N ARG A 487 6.05 -13.37 13.21
CA ARG A 487 5.16 -14.43 13.65
C ARG A 487 4.61 -14.18 15.05
N SER A 488 5.45 -13.74 15.99
CA SER A 488 5.03 -13.42 17.36
C SER A 488 4.04 -12.26 17.42
N LYS A 489 4.10 -11.36 16.45
CA LYS A 489 3.16 -10.22 16.28
C LYS A 489 1.91 -10.59 15.46
N GLY A 490 1.78 -11.84 15.01
CA GLY A 490 0.67 -12.29 14.16
C GLY A 490 0.71 -11.69 12.74
N LEU A 491 1.90 -11.31 12.26
CA LEU A 491 2.08 -10.69 10.95
C LEU A 491 2.55 -11.71 9.91
N VAL A 492 2.04 -11.55 8.71
CA VAL A 492 2.55 -12.22 7.52
C VAL A 492 3.79 -11.47 7.03
N ILE A 493 4.83 -12.20 6.64
CA ILE A 493 6.05 -11.62 6.08
C ILE A 493 6.33 -12.22 4.70
N PHE A 494 6.35 -11.37 3.68
CA PHE A 494 6.87 -11.67 2.35
C PHE A 494 8.29 -11.11 2.23
N CYS A 495 9.03 -11.62 1.26
CA CYS A 495 10.40 -11.19 0.99
C CYS A 495 10.56 -10.86 -0.49
N TRP A 496 11.22 -9.74 -0.77
CA TRP A 496 11.54 -9.23 -2.11
C TRP A 496 13.01 -8.77 -2.17
N GLY A 497 13.55 -8.55 -3.34
CA GLY A 497 14.90 -8.05 -3.59
C GLY A 497 15.72 -8.99 -4.45
N ASP A 498 16.86 -8.52 -4.97
CA ASP A 498 17.68 -9.28 -5.93
C ASP A 498 18.21 -10.61 -5.39
N ASP A 499 18.45 -10.69 -4.09
CA ASP A 499 18.90 -11.93 -3.44
C ASP A 499 17.89 -13.08 -3.60
N THR A 500 16.58 -12.76 -3.74
CA THR A 500 15.55 -13.78 -3.94
C THR A 500 15.66 -14.45 -5.31
N ASN A 501 16.42 -13.88 -6.26
CA ASN A 501 16.69 -14.48 -7.56
C ASN A 501 17.67 -15.66 -7.48
N ASP A 502 18.43 -15.79 -6.39
CA ASP A 502 19.31 -16.91 -6.11
C ASP A 502 18.53 -18.09 -5.48
N PRO A 503 18.58 -19.30 -6.07
CA PRO A 503 17.85 -20.45 -5.54
C PRO A 503 18.26 -20.85 -4.12
N GLU A 504 19.53 -20.68 -3.74
CA GLU A 504 20.02 -21.01 -2.42
C GLU A 504 19.50 -20.04 -1.36
N ASN A 505 19.45 -18.73 -1.68
CA ASN A 505 18.85 -17.74 -0.80
C ASN A 505 17.34 -17.98 -0.65
N ARG A 506 16.63 -18.35 -1.72
CA ARG A 506 15.22 -18.76 -1.61
C ARG A 506 15.04 -19.95 -0.68
N ARG A 507 15.93 -20.95 -0.76
CA ARG A 507 15.89 -22.11 0.14
C ARG A 507 16.05 -21.67 1.61
N LYS A 508 17.05 -20.83 1.92
CA LYS A 508 17.26 -20.29 3.26
C LYS A 508 16.06 -19.50 3.77
N LEU A 509 15.51 -18.60 2.94
CA LEU A 509 14.35 -17.80 3.33
C LEU A 509 13.11 -18.66 3.61
N ARG A 510 12.91 -19.74 2.84
CA ARG A 510 11.86 -20.74 3.14
C ARG A 510 12.10 -21.45 4.47
N GLU A 511 13.34 -21.82 4.76
CA GLU A 511 13.72 -22.44 6.04
C GLU A 511 13.54 -21.50 7.23
N PHE A 512 13.76 -20.20 7.05
CA PHE A 512 13.45 -19.19 8.07
C PHE A 512 11.94 -19.06 8.31
N GLY A 513 11.13 -19.48 7.35
CA GLY A 513 9.68 -19.51 7.47
C GLY A 513 8.98 -18.23 7.01
N VAL A 514 9.53 -17.53 6.01
CA VAL A 514 8.80 -16.45 5.32
C VAL A 514 7.54 -17.02 4.66
N HIS A 515 6.52 -16.20 4.47
CA HIS A 515 5.22 -16.64 3.96
C HIS A 515 5.11 -16.54 2.44
N GLY A 516 5.94 -15.71 1.79
CA GLY A 516 5.98 -15.56 0.35
C GLY A 516 7.32 -15.00 -0.13
N LEU A 517 7.69 -15.35 -1.36
CA LEU A 517 8.92 -14.94 -2.01
C LEU A 517 8.59 -14.33 -3.36
N ILE A 518 8.97 -13.08 -3.55
CA ILE A 518 8.82 -12.34 -4.81
C ILE A 518 10.16 -12.39 -5.53
N TYR A 519 10.18 -12.96 -6.75
CA TYR A 519 11.42 -13.13 -7.49
C TYR A 519 11.20 -13.20 -9.00
N ASP A 520 12.29 -12.98 -9.73
CA ASP A 520 12.31 -12.97 -11.19
C ASP A 520 12.39 -14.39 -11.77
N ARG A 521 11.97 -14.53 -13.02
CA ARG A 521 12.15 -15.72 -13.86
C ARG A 521 11.71 -17.02 -13.19
N ILE A 522 10.50 -16.99 -12.65
CA ILE A 522 9.89 -18.17 -12.01
C ILE A 522 9.94 -19.41 -12.93
N TYR A 523 9.87 -19.20 -14.25
CA TYR A 523 9.95 -20.24 -15.27
C TYR A 523 11.31 -20.96 -15.34
N ASP A 524 12.40 -20.38 -14.82
CA ASP A 524 13.71 -21.06 -14.74
C ASP A 524 13.74 -22.12 -13.63
N SER A 525 12.89 -21.99 -12.63
CA SER A 525 12.85 -22.85 -11.45
C SER A 525 11.69 -23.83 -11.44
N MET A 526 10.62 -23.53 -12.16
CA MET A 526 9.37 -24.28 -12.14
C MET A 526 8.90 -24.57 -13.57
N PRO A 527 8.57 -25.84 -13.90
CA PRO A 527 7.91 -26.17 -15.15
C PRO A 527 6.51 -25.61 -15.18
N GLU A 528 5.83 -25.63 -16.33
CA GLU A 528 4.41 -25.30 -16.41
C GLU A 528 3.59 -26.24 -15.52
N GLN A 529 2.87 -25.67 -14.58
CA GLN A 529 2.10 -26.40 -13.58
C GLN A 529 1.00 -25.54 -12.96
N PRO A 530 -0.07 -26.15 -12.43
CA PRO A 530 -1.08 -25.43 -11.67
C PRO A 530 -0.48 -24.87 -10.37
N ASN A 531 -0.92 -23.69 -9.97
CA ASN A 531 -0.50 -23.10 -8.71
C ASN A 531 -1.16 -23.78 -7.49
N ILE A 532 -0.65 -23.48 -6.30
CA ILE A 532 -1.09 -24.10 -5.05
C ILE A 532 -2.62 -23.94 -4.82
N PHE A 533 -3.21 -22.80 -5.19
CA PHE A 533 -4.64 -22.56 -4.98
C PHE A 533 -5.51 -23.42 -5.91
N GLN A 534 -5.02 -23.67 -7.13
CA GLN A 534 -5.69 -24.60 -8.06
C GLN A 534 -5.64 -26.02 -7.54
N VAL A 535 -4.49 -26.45 -7.01
CA VAL A 535 -4.32 -27.77 -6.41
C VAL A 535 -5.21 -27.95 -5.19
N GLU A 536 -5.22 -26.98 -4.26
CA GLU A 536 -6.10 -27.00 -3.08
C GLU A 536 -7.58 -27.06 -3.47
N GLN A 537 -7.99 -26.29 -4.48
CA GLN A 537 -9.36 -26.30 -4.98
C GLN A 537 -9.73 -27.67 -5.56
N LEU A 538 -8.82 -28.26 -6.33
CA LEU A 538 -9.04 -29.59 -6.89
C LEU A 538 -9.17 -30.66 -5.79
N GLU A 539 -8.31 -30.62 -4.77
CA GLU A 539 -8.36 -31.55 -3.65
C GLU A 539 -9.66 -31.41 -2.83
N ARG A 540 -10.16 -30.20 -2.62
CA ARG A 540 -11.48 -29.98 -2.01
C ARG A 540 -12.58 -30.60 -2.86
N LEU A 541 -12.60 -30.33 -4.17
CA LEU A 541 -13.60 -30.88 -5.08
C LEU A 541 -13.57 -32.42 -5.09
N LYS A 542 -12.40 -33.05 -5.04
CA LYS A 542 -12.25 -34.51 -4.92
C LYS A 542 -12.82 -35.06 -3.60
N LYS A 543 -12.70 -34.30 -2.49
CA LYS A 543 -13.29 -34.70 -1.20
C LYS A 543 -14.81 -34.58 -1.19
N GLU A 544 -15.36 -33.52 -1.79
CA GLU A 544 -16.79 -33.24 -1.82
C GLU A 544 -17.54 -34.06 -2.86
N LEU A 545 -16.87 -34.44 -3.96
CA LEU A 545 -17.42 -35.21 -5.08
C LEU A 545 -16.59 -36.49 -5.27
N PRO A 546 -16.93 -37.59 -4.57
CA PRO A 546 -16.20 -38.87 -4.66
C PRO A 546 -16.05 -39.41 -6.10
N GLU A 547 -16.97 -39.04 -6.98
CA GLU A 547 -16.94 -39.42 -8.42
C GLU A 547 -15.71 -38.82 -9.15
N LEU A 548 -15.14 -37.74 -8.64
CA LEU A 548 -13.91 -37.13 -9.20
C LEU A 548 -12.63 -37.83 -8.76
N ARG A 549 -12.66 -38.74 -7.77
CA ARG A 549 -11.49 -39.47 -7.27
C ARG A 549 -10.87 -40.39 -8.32
N SER A 550 -11.65 -40.82 -9.30
CA SER A 550 -11.17 -41.69 -10.38
C SER A 550 -10.65 -40.95 -11.62
N CYS A 551 -10.70 -39.63 -11.64
CA CYS A 551 -10.24 -38.84 -12.78
C CYS A 551 -8.74 -38.61 -12.69
N THR A 552 -7.95 -39.38 -13.45
CA THR A 552 -6.48 -39.25 -13.60
C THR A 552 -6.12 -38.34 -14.77
N CYS A 553 -6.86 -37.29 -15.05
CA CYS A 553 -6.57 -36.39 -16.18
C CYS A 553 -5.38 -35.48 -15.84
N PRO A 554 -4.20 -35.64 -16.47
CA PRO A 554 -2.99 -34.87 -16.12
C PRO A 554 -2.97 -33.45 -16.71
N THR A 555 -3.97 -33.05 -17.48
CA THR A 555 -3.95 -31.78 -18.22
C THR A 555 -5.07 -30.85 -17.76
N ILE A 556 -4.80 -30.07 -16.70
CA ILE A 556 -5.60 -28.89 -16.34
C ILE A 556 -5.08 -27.63 -17.09
N SER A 557 -4.14 -27.78 -18.03
CA SER A 557 -3.49 -26.68 -18.73
C SER A 557 -4.36 -25.93 -19.76
N HIS A 558 -5.62 -26.31 -19.98
CA HIS A 558 -6.47 -25.63 -20.98
C HIS A 558 -7.89 -25.30 -20.45
N PHE A 559 -7.97 -24.53 -19.37
CA PHE A 559 -9.21 -23.81 -19.04
C PHE A 559 -9.13 -22.36 -19.50
N SER A 560 -8.86 -22.13 -20.79
CA SER A 560 -9.11 -20.86 -21.46
C SER A 560 -10.32 -21.03 -22.37
N HIS A 561 -11.36 -20.28 -22.13
CA HIS A 561 -12.48 -19.86 -22.99
C HIS A 561 -12.79 -20.71 -24.26
N ALA A 562 -12.87 -22.02 -24.16
CA ALA A 562 -13.47 -22.82 -25.20
C ALA A 562 -14.30 -23.94 -24.58
N GLN A 563 -15.52 -24.07 -25.07
CA GLN A 563 -16.46 -25.10 -24.73
C GLN A 563 -15.92 -26.49 -25.09
N HIS A 564 -14.98 -27.04 -24.31
CA HIS A 564 -14.60 -28.43 -24.42
C HIS A 564 -15.08 -29.19 -23.19
N VAL A 565 -16.19 -29.87 -23.40
CA VAL A 565 -16.73 -30.85 -22.47
C VAL A 565 -15.75 -32.02 -22.45
N CYS A 566 -15.07 -32.24 -21.33
CA CYS A 566 -14.35 -33.48 -21.08
C CYS A 566 -15.40 -34.59 -20.90
N VAL A 567 -15.62 -35.38 -21.94
CA VAL A 567 -16.45 -36.58 -21.87
C VAL A 567 -15.59 -37.68 -21.29
N CYS A 568 -15.53 -37.81 -19.98
CA CYS A 568 -15.02 -39.01 -19.33
C CYS A 568 -15.98 -40.14 -19.61
N ARG A 569 -15.58 -41.09 -20.45
CA ARG A 569 -16.35 -42.36 -20.60
C ARG A 569 -16.31 -43.11 -19.27
N PRO A 570 -17.46 -43.59 -18.76
CA PRO A 570 -17.44 -44.45 -17.59
C PRO A 570 -16.63 -45.72 -17.89
N PRO A 571 -15.93 -46.30 -16.89
CA PRO A 571 -15.23 -47.56 -17.08
C PRO A 571 -16.25 -48.63 -17.53
N LYS A 572 -15.93 -49.37 -18.58
CA LYS A 572 -16.72 -50.50 -19.02
C LYS A 572 -16.83 -51.46 -17.84
N ALA A 573 -18.08 -51.75 -17.42
CA ALA A 573 -18.33 -52.79 -16.46
C ALA A 573 -17.71 -54.09 -16.98
N ALA A 574 -16.81 -54.67 -16.20
CA ALA A 574 -16.28 -56.00 -16.44
C ALA A 574 -17.45 -57.00 -16.30
N LYS A 575 -17.67 -57.78 -17.34
CA LYS A 575 -18.52 -58.96 -17.30
C LYS A 575 -17.85 -60.05 -16.48
#